data_e9840dcdfa09995d0e45c47cbd52e0d9
#
_entry.id   e9840dcdfa09995d0e45c47cbd52e0d9
#
_cell.length_a   1.000
_cell.length_b   1.000
_cell.length_c   1.000
_cell.angle_alpha   90.00
_cell.angle_beta   90.00
_cell.angle_gamma   90.00
#
_symmetry.space_group_name_H-M   'P 1'
#
loop_
_entity.id
_entity.type
_entity.pdbx_description
1 polymer ?
#
loop_
_entity_poly.entity_id
_entity_poly.type
_entity_poly.pdbx_seq_one_letter_code
_entity_poly.pdbx_strand_id
1 'polypeptide(L)'
;PNQTPFSEITVDGSREVQLLRNRSGHYISNGKINGETVKFLLDTGATDVVIPEKIAQKLNLEYGYASQANTANGVVITYSTLIESLQLGTIEMRNVKGSINPHMDMGAILLGMSVLKQLELIQRDRTLTLKQYAPNNP
;
A
#
# COMPACT_ATOMS: atom_id res chain seq x y z
N PRO A 1 -11.89 0.38 15.95
CA PRO A 1 -12.57 -0.44 14.94
C PRO A 1 -11.62 -1.39 14.24
N ASN A 2 -12.14 -2.53 13.88
CA ASN A 2 -11.38 -3.55 13.18
C ASN A 2 -11.08 -3.08 11.75
N GLN A 3 -9.80 -3.02 11.40
CA GLN A 3 -9.34 -2.62 10.07
C GLN A 3 -8.89 -3.81 9.22
N THR A 4 -9.17 -5.02 9.68
CA THR A 4 -8.93 -6.22 8.87
C THR A 4 -9.97 -6.26 7.76
N PRO A 5 -9.57 -6.28 6.50
CA PRO A 5 -10.51 -6.25 5.40
C PRO A 5 -11.16 -7.62 5.20
N PHE A 6 -12.37 -7.63 4.67
CA PHE A 6 -12.93 -8.84 4.10
C PHE A 6 -12.16 -9.18 2.82
N SER A 7 -11.75 -10.43 2.68
CA SER A 7 -10.95 -10.85 1.54
C SER A 7 -11.27 -12.29 1.17
N GLU A 8 -11.25 -12.57 -0.14
CA GLU A 8 -11.48 -13.91 -0.64
C GLU A 8 -10.76 -14.17 -1.96
N ILE A 9 -10.60 -15.45 -2.28
CA ILE A 9 -10.18 -15.89 -3.61
C ILE A 9 -11.44 -16.36 -4.32
N THR A 10 -11.75 -15.75 -5.46
CA THR A 10 -12.97 -16.05 -6.20
C THR A 10 -12.83 -17.32 -7.03
N VAL A 11 -13.96 -17.78 -7.62
CA VAL A 11 -14.00 -19.02 -8.41
C VAL A 11 -13.03 -19.00 -9.58
N ASP A 12 -12.83 -17.85 -10.20
CA ASP A 12 -11.89 -17.69 -11.33
C ASP A 12 -10.43 -17.54 -10.90
N GLY A 13 -10.14 -17.65 -9.59
CA GLY A 13 -8.80 -17.47 -9.07
C GLY A 13 -8.40 -16.04 -8.80
N SER A 14 -9.30 -15.07 -9.04
CA SER A 14 -9.04 -13.68 -8.68
C SER A 14 -9.07 -13.50 -7.18
N ARG A 15 -8.30 -12.53 -6.69
CA ARG A 15 -8.24 -12.19 -5.27
C ARG A 15 -8.90 -10.86 -5.06
N GLU A 16 -9.82 -10.80 -4.12
CA GLU A 16 -10.57 -9.59 -3.82
C GLU A 16 -10.39 -9.18 -2.37
N VAL A 17 -10.33 -7.87 -2.17
CA VAL A 17 -10.28 -7.26 -0.84
C VAL A 17 -11.30 -6.13 -0.82
N GLN A 18 -12.17 -6.11 0.19
CA GLN A 18 -13.15 -5.06 0.36
C GLN A 18 -12.76 -4.16 1.53
N LEU A 19 -12.70 -2.87 1.28
CA LEU A 19 -12.36 -1.86 2.26
C LEU A 19 -13.53 -0.94 2.48
N LEU A 20 -13.75 -0.54 3.75
CA LEU A 20 -14.76 0.45 4.10
C LEU A 20 -14.10 1.81 4.28
N ARG A 21 -14.73 2.84 3.71
CA ARG A 21 -14.28 4.21 3.91
C ARG A 21 -14.53 4.62 5.36
N ASN A 22 -13.51 5.18 6.00
CA ASN A 22 -13.64 5.66 7.37
C ASN A 22 -14.32 7.02 7.42
N ARG A 23 -14.51 7.56 8.63
CA ARG A 23 -15.20 8.84 8.84
C ARG A 23 -14.47 10.02 8.20
N SER A 24 -13.16 9.92 8.04
CA SER A 24 -12.36 10.95 7.39
C SER A 24 -12.38 10.86 5.87
N GLY A 25 -13.10 9.91 5.31
CA GLY A 25 -13.19 9.72 3.87
C GLY A 25 -12.03 8.94 3.27
N HIS A 26 -11.25 8.24 4.09
CA HIS A 26 -10.09 7.48 3.65
C HIS A 26 -10.35 5.99 3.73
N TYR A 27 -9.63 5.22 2.90
CA TYR A 27 -9.60 3.77 2.99
C TYR A 27 -8.31 3.36 3.69
N ILE A 28 -8.45 2.77 4.88
CA ILE A 28 -7.34 2.30 5.70
C ILE A 28 -7.53 0.80 5.91
N SER A 29 -6.43 0.05 5.82
CA SER A 29 -6.48 -1.38 6.03
C SER A 29 -5.19 -1.89 6.65
N ASN A 30 -5.31 -2.89 7.50
CA ASN A 30 -4.16 -3.67 7.89
C ASN A 30 -3.71 -4.54 6.73
N GLY A 31 -2.42 -4.80 6.67
CA GLY A 31 -1.82 -5.72 5.72
C GLY A 31 -0.46 -6.13 6.22
N LYS A 32 0.40 -6.61 5.33
CA LYS A 32 1.74 -7.06 5.73
C LYS A 32 2.80 -6.58 4.74
N ILE A 33 3.95 -6.25 5.26
CA ILE A 33 5.18 -6.08 4.49
C ILE A 33 6.21 -7.04 5.03
N ASN A 34 6.73 -7.89 4.15
CA ASN A 34 7.73 -8.90 4.49
C ASN A 34 7.29 -9.75 5.69
N GLY A 35 6.00 -10.08 5.74
CA GLY A 35 5.41 -10.90 6.79
C GLY A 35 5.04 -10.16 8.06
N GLU A 36 5.34 -8.87 8.18
CA GLU A 36 5.05 -8.09 9.38
C GLU A 36 3.82 -7.20 9.17
N THR A 37 2.94 -7.18 10.16
CA THR A 37 1.69 -6.42 10.09
C THR A 37 1.95 -4.92 10.07
N VAL A 38 1.34 -4.24 9.12
CA VAL A 38 1.41 -2.80 8.97
C VAL A 38 0.01 -2.26 8.66
N LYS A 39 -0.13 -0.95 8.70
CA LYS A 39 -1.34 -0.26 8.30
C LYS A 39 -1.09 0.46 6.99
N PHE A 40 -2.00 0.30 6.04
CA PHE A 40 -1.97 0.99 4.76
C PHE A 40 -3.07 2.05 4.68
N LEU A 41 -2.72 3.19 4.13
CA LEU A 41 -3.67 4.22 3.71
C LEU A 41 -3.62 4.29 2.18
N LEU A 42 -4.74 4.05 1.53
CA LEU A 42 -4.80 4.13 0.08
C LEU A 42 -4.85 5.58 -0.36
N ASP A 43 -3.92 5.96 -1.24
CA ASP A 43 -3.79 7.33 -1.71
C ASP A 43 -3.50 7.36 -3.21
N THR A 44 -4.54 7.61 -4.00
CA THR A 44 -4.41 7.71 -5.46
C THR A 44 -3.61 8.93 -5.90
N GLY A 45 -3.41 9.89 -5.00
CA GLY A 45 -2.56 11.05 -5.26
C GLY A 45 -1.07 10.78 -5.08
N ALA A 46 -0.71 9.66 -4.44
CA ALA A 46 0.68 9.27 -4.31
C ALA A 46 1.10 8.43 -5.51
N THR A 47 2.33 8.64 -5.99
CA THR A 47 2.86 7.86 -7.12
C THR A 47 3.34 6.49 -6.67
N ASP A 48 3.96 6.45 -5.53
CA ASP A 48 4.69 5.31 -4.99
C ASP A 48 4.04 4.74 -3.74
N VAL A 49 4.62 3.65 -3.23
CA VAL A 49 4.41 3.23 -1.85
C VAL A 49 5.35 4.08 -0.99
N VAL A 50 4.79 4.88 -0.09
CA VAL A 50 5.57 5.79 0.75
C VAL A 50 5.56 5.32 2.18
N ILE A 51 6.77 5.09 2.73
CA ILE A 51 6.94 4.46 4.02
C ILE A 51 7.55 5.48 5.00
N PRO A 52 6.85 5.80 6.10
CA PRO A 52 7.46 6.61 7.16
C PRO A 52 8.74 5.95 7.67
N GLU A 53 9.75 6.75 7.94
CA GLU A 53 11.06 6.22 8.34
C GLU A 53 10.99 5.31 9.57
N LYS A 54 10.19 5.65 10.57
CA LYS A 54 10.06 4.82 11.76
C LYS A 54 9.54 3.42 11.43
N ILE A 55 8.61 3.34 10.49
CA ILE A 55 8.08 2.04 10.05
C ILE A 55 9.14 1.29 9.24
N ALA A 56 9.85 1.99 8.36
CA ALA A 56 10.91 1.39 7.57
C ALA A 56 12.00 0.79 8.46
N GLN A 57 12.36 1.47 9.55
CA GLN A 57 13.33 0.97 10.51
C GLN A 57 12.83 -0.28 11.23
N LYS A 58 11.57 -0.29 11.64
CA LYS A 58 10.96 -1.47 12.27
C LYS A 58 10.97 -2.68 11.32
N LEU A 59 10.78 -2.44 10.04
CA LEU A 59 10.75 -3.49 9.03
C LEU A 59 12.13 -3.85 8.50
N ASN A 60 13.18 -3.17 8.94
CA ASN A 60 14.55 -3.35 8.46
C ASN A 60 14.68 -3.18 6.95
N LEU A 61 13.96 -2.20 6.39
CA LEU A 61 14.06 -1.92 4.96
C LEU A 61 15.38 -1.21 4.65
N GLU A 62 15.96 -1.56 3.50
CA GLU A 62 17.21 -0.95 3.07
C GLU A 62 16.97 0.42 2.45
N TYR A 63 17.87 1.35 2.73
CA TYR A 63 17.88 2.67 2.13
C TYR A 63 18.71 2.62 0.84
N GLY A 64 18.04 2.89 -0.28
CA GLY A 64 18.69 2.97 -1.59
C GLY A 64 19.01 4.39 -1.98
N TYR A 65 18.66 4.76 -3.21
CA TYR A 65 19.00 6.07 -3.76
C TYR A 65 18.26 7.18 -3.04
N ALA A 66 18.99 8.28 -2.79
CA ALA A 66 18.39 9.52 -2.34
C ALA A 66 17.75 10.24 -3.52
N SER A 67 16.56 10.77 -3.33
CA SER A 67 15.82 11.54 -4.33
C SER A 67 15.14 12.72 -3.68
N GLN A 68 14.90 13.77 -4.46
CA GLN A 68 14.10 14.90 -4.00
C GLN A 68 12.62 14.67 -4.32
N ALA A 69 11.77 14.95 -3.36
CA ALA A 69 10.32 14.91 -3.55
C ALA A 69 9.74 16.28 -3.20
N ASN A 70 8.82 16.75 -4.04
CA ASN A 70 8.09 17.99 -3.78
C ASN A 70 6.86 17.68 -2.94
N THR A 71 6.74 18.35 -1.81
CA THR A 71 5.59 18.21 -0.92
C THR A 71 4.96 19.57 -0.68
N ALA A 72 3.78 19.58 -0.05
CA ALA A 72 3.13 20.81 0.33
C ALA A 72 3.99 21.67 1.27
N ASN A 73 4.90 21.05 2.01
CA ASN A 73 5.80 21.72 2.95
C ASN A 73 7.19 21.96 2.38
N GLY A 74 7.36 21.83 1.06
CA GLY A 74 8.63 22.07 0.39
C GLY A 74 9.27 20.80 -0.14
N VAL A 75 10.55 20.89 -0.48
CA VAL A 75 11.33 19.77 -1.02
C VAL A 75 11.90 18.94 0.13
N VAL A 76 11.74 17.64 0.06
CA VAL A 76 12.29 16.71 1.04
C VAL A 76 13.14 15.65 0.32
N ILE A 77 14.08 15.07 1.05
CA ILE A 77 14.88 13.94 0.54
C ILE A 77 14.18 12.65 0.98
N THR A 78 13.98 11.76 0.02
CA THR A 78 13.46 10.41 0.27
C THR A 78 14.46 9.38 -0.23
N TYR A 79 14.31 8.14 0.21
CA TYR A 79 15.23 7.07 -0.16
C TYR A 79 14.45 5.93 -0.79
N SER A 80 14.95 5.43 -1.91
CA SER A 80 14.34 4.26 -2.53
C SER A 80 14.50 3.03 -1.63
N THR A 81 13.56 2.11 -1.72
CA THR A 81 13.64 0.83 -1.04
C THR A 81 12.91 -0.23 -1.86
N LEU A 82 13.21 -1.48 -1.59
CA LEU A 82 12.53 -2.60 -2.22
C LEU A 82 11.78 -3.39 -1.15
N ILE A 83 10.51 -3.60 -1.40
CA ILE A 83 9.63 -4.43 -0.57
C ILE A 83 9.54 -5.78 -1.25
N GLU A 84 10.04 -6.85 -0.61
CA GLU A 84 10.03 -8.18 -1.21
C GLU A 84 8.62 -8.73 -1.32
N SER A 85 7.79 -8.52 -0.29
CA SER A 85 6.41 -9.03 -0.24
C SER A 85 5.50 -7.98 0.38
N LEU A 86 4.43 -7.68 -0.32
CA LEU A 86 3.37 -6.81 0.16
C LEU A 86 2.06 -7.58 0.09
N GLN A 87 1.35 -7.67 1.22
CA GLN A 87 0.09 -8.40 1.29
C GLN A 87 -1.01 -7.48 1.80
N LEU A 88 -2.15 -7.56 1.13
CA LEU A 88 -3.38 -6.89 1.53
C LEU A 88 -4.49 -7.93 1.41
N GLY A 89 -4.89 -8.51 2.55
CA GLY A 89 -5.77 -9.68 2.53
C GLY A 89 -5.17 -10.82 1.72
N THR A 90 -5.92 -11.33 0.75
CA THR A 90 -5.45 -12.39 -0.16
C THR A 90 -4.59 -11.85 -1.30
N ILE A 91 -4.57 -10.54 -1.52
CA ILE A 91 -3.74 -9.93 -2.56
C ILE A 91 -2.29 -9.93 -2.10
N GLU A 92 -1.41 -10.40 -2.99
CA GLU A 92 0.03 -10.40 -2.73
C GLU A 92 0.77 -9.87 -3.95
N MET A 93 1.74 -9.00 -3.69
CA MET A 93 2.64 -8.46 -4.70
C MET A 93 4.07 -8.63 -4.23
N ARG A 94 4.97 -8.87 -5.17
CA ARG A 94 6.38 -9.08 -4.89
C ARG A 94 7.25 -8.04 -5.56
N ASN A 95 8.39 -7.75 -4.95
CA ASN A 95 9.40 -6.83 -5.49
C ASN A 95 8.80 -5.46 -5.80
N VAL A 96 8.10 -4.92 -4.81
CA VAL A 96 7.44 -3.63 -4.91
C VAL A 96 8.43 -2.51 -4.57
N LYS A 97 8.55 -1.54 -5.45
CA LYS A 97 9.38 -0.37 -5.19
C LYS A 97 8.63 0.60 -4.28
N GLY A 98 9.36 1.16 -3.33
CA GLY A 98 8.82 2.15 -2.43
C GLY A 98 9.82 3.25 -2.15
N SER A 99 9.39 4.24 -1.40
CA SER A 99 10.26 5.31 -0.92
C SER A 99 10.10 5.51 0.57
N ILE A 100 11.21 5.71 1.26
CA ILE A 100 11.25 6.00 2.68
C ILE A 100 11.30 7.50 2.84
N ASN A 101 10.32 8.05 3.58
CA ASN A 101 10.23 9.48 3.82
C ASN A 101 10.54 9.80 5.29
N PRO A 102 11.72 10.40 5.57
CA PRO A 102 12.10 10.75 6.93
C PRO A 102 11.24 11.84 7.56
N HIS A 103 10.52 12.59 6.74
CA HIS A 103 9.72 13.74 7.19
C HIS A 103 8.24 13.41 7.38
N MET A 104 7.86 12.15 7.12
CA MET A 104 6.48 11.70 7.27
C MET A 104 6.30 11.08 8.65
N ASP A 105 5.46 11.70 9.48
CA ASP A 105 5.19 11.23 10.83
C ASP A 105 3.74 10.76 10.91
N MET A 106 3.49 9.57 10.39
CA MET A 106 2.18 8.93 10.50
C MET A 106 2.37 7.43 10.70
N GLY A 107 1.36 6.80 11.29
CA GLY A 107 1.40 5.38 11.62
C GLY A 107 0.97 4.47 10.48
N ALA A 108 0.95 4.95 9.26
CA ALA A 108 0.48 4.18 8.11
C ALA A 108 1.40 4.39 6.92
N ILE A 109 1.43 3.39 6.06
CA ILE A 109 2.15 3.42 4.79
C ILE A 109 1.17 3.88 3.71
N LEU A 110 1.58 4.86 2.89
CA LEU A 110 0.76 5.28 1.76
C LEU A 110 0.89 4.28 0.63
N LEU A 111 -0.23 3.74 0.20
CA LEU A 111 -0.29 2.79 -0.90
C LEU A 111 -0.72 3.58 -2.14
N GLY A 112 0.26 3.92 -2.98
CA GLY A 112 0.06 4.81 -4.12
C GLY A 112 -0.19 4.08 -5.42
N MET A 113 -0.18 4.84 -6.51
CA MET A 113 -0.59 4.34 -7.82
C MET A 113 0.34 3.27 -8.40
N SER A 114 1.61 3.21 -8.00
CA SER A 114 2.50 2.15 -8.47
C SER A 114 1.97 0.75 -8.17
N VAL A 115 1.22 0.61 -7.07
CA VAL A 115 0.55 -0.64 -6.69
C VAL A 115 -0.90 -0.63 -7.19
N LEU A 116 -1.63 0.44 -6.92
CA LEU A 116 -3.07 0.49 -7.20
C LEU A 116 -3.39 0.34 -8.69
N LYS A 117 -2.51 0.80 -9.58
CA LYS A 117 -2.71 0.66 -11.03
C LYS A 117 -2.65 -0.79 -11.50
N GLN A 118 -2.10 -1.70 -10.70
CA GLN A 118 -2.04 -3.13 -11.03
C GLN A 118 -3.30 -3.88 -10.61
N LEU A 119 -4.24 -3.18 -9.97
CA LEU A 119 -5.47 -3.75 -9.46
C LEU A 119 -6.65 -3.10 -10.16
N GLU A 120 -7.76 -3.80 -10.20
CA GLU A 120 -9.04 -3.19 -10.54
C GLU A 120 -9.65 -2.59 -9.27
N LEU A 121 -10.06 -1.34 -9.35
CA LEU A 121 -10.69 -0.63 -8.25
C LEU A 121 -12.16 -0.43 -8.57
N ILE A 122 -13.04 -0.96 -7.72
CA ILE A 122 -14.49 -0.85 -7.89
C ILE A 122 -15.03 -0.16 -6.65
N GLN A 123 -15.51 1.07 -6.82
CA GLN A 123 -16.06 1.82 -5.71
C GLN A 123 -17.59 1.84 -5.80
N ARG A 124 -18.25 1.45 -4.70
CA ARG A 124 -19.70 1.52 -4.56
C ARG A 124 -20.02 2.04 -3.17
N ASP A 125 -20.74 3.14 -3.11
CA ASP A 125 -21.12 3.77 -1.84
C ASP A 125 -19.88 4.04 -0.99
N ARG A 126 -19.73 3.34 0.13
CA ARG A 126 -18.62 3.49 1.06
C ARG A 126 -17.64 2.32 1.00
N THR A 127 -17.78 1.46 0.01
CA THR A 127 -16.95 0.28 -0.14
C THR A 127 -16.08 0.41 -1.37
N LEU A 128 -14.81 0.10 -1.21
CA LEU A 128 -13.86 -0.03 -2.31
C LEU A 128 -13.43 -1.49 -2.39
N THR A 129 -13.66 -2.09 -3.55
CA THR A 129 -13.16 -3.44 -3.82
C THR A 129 -11.90 -3.34 -4.65
N LEU A 130 -10.83 -3.98 -4.18
CA LEU A 130 -9.60 -4.14 -4.92
C LEU A 130 -9.57 -5.55 -5.47
N LYS A 131 -9.32 -5.69 -6.77
CA LYS A 131 -9.29 -7.00 -7.41
C LYS A 131 -7.97 -7.22 -8.13
N GLN A 132 -7.32 -8.32 -7.80
CA GLN A 132 -6.13 -8.80 -8.46
C GLN A 132 -6.51 -10.03 -9.28
N TYR A 133 -6.40 -9.92 -10.60
CA TYR A 133 -6.73 -11.03 -11.49
C TYR A 133 -5.70 -12.13 -11.40
N ALA A 134 -6.15 -13.36 -11.61
CA ALA A 134 -5.25 -14.49 -11.70
C ALA A 134 -4.26 -14.27 -12.85
N PRO A 135 -2.98 -14.71 -12.69
CA PRO A 135 -2.03 -14.60 -13.79
C PRO A 135 -2.53 -15.36 -15.00
N ASN A 136 -2.38 -14.74 -16.19
CA ASN A 136 -2.61 -15.44 -17.43
C ASN A 136 -1.47 -16.41 -17.66
N ASN A 137 -1.78 -17.70 -17.64
CA ASN A 137 -0.84 -18.73 -18.05
C ASN A 137 -1.05 -18.99 -19.54
N PRO A 138 -0.08 -18.64 -20.39
CA PRO A 138 -0.17 -18.97 -21.81
C PRO A 138 -0.11 -20.48 -22.03
#